data_50cb055cd7d1cbcdc4b5963584fa4e48
#
_entry.id   50cb055cd7d1cbcdc4b5963584fa4e48
#
_cell.length_a   1.000
_cell.length_b   1.000
_cell.length_c   1.000
_cell.angle_alpha   90.00
_cell.angle_beta   90.00
_cell.angle_gamma   90.00
#
_symmetry.space_group_name_H-M   'P 1'
#
loop_
_entity.id
_entity.type
_entity.pdbx_description
1 polymer ?
#
loop_
_entity_poly.entity_id
_entity_poly.type
_entity_poly.pdbx_seq_one_letter_code
_entity_poly.pdbx_strand_id
1 'polypeptide(L)'
;MICWARVWGVAVLCSSLLGAASAQGIFTCTDSRGKKITSDRPIPECLDREQKELNASGTVKRSLGPTLTAQEVSAQEARDKKEAEDRARVNEERRRNRALLTRYQNQAAHDAERASALTQVDAVIQTANKRLAELAVQRKALDSELEFYKTDPSKAPAYLQRRVTEFQDNLVAQQRFIANQQLEKKRVNDRFDEELARLKPLWAGAVH
;
A
#
# COMPACT_ATOMS: atom_id res chain seq x y z
N MET A 1 0.20 -33.25 61.04
CA MET A 1 0.18 -34.72 61.17
C MET A 1 0.90 -35.28 59.98
N ILE A 2 2.03 -35.95 60.30
CA ILE A 2 2.67 -37.12 59.67
C ILE A 2 3.25 -36.87 58.27
N CYS A 3 4.55 -36.49 58.24
CA CYS A 3 5.76 -37.30 57.96
C CYS A 3 5.52 -38.54 57.07
N TRP A 4 6.29 -38.63 55.96
CA TRP A 4 7.19 -39.75 55.74
C TRP A 4 8.22 -39.43 54.65
N ALA A 5 9.45 -39.43 55.07
CA ALA A 5 10.67 -39.46 54.28
C ALA A 5 10.85 -40.83 53.62
N ARG A 6 11.43 -40.90 52.43
CA ARG A 6 12.33 -42.00 52.02
C ARG A 6 13.35 -41.54 50.98
N VAL A 7 14.58 -41.56 51.42
CA VAL A 7 15.87 -41.53 50.76
C VAL A 7 16.06 -42.82 49.93
N TRP A 8 16.92 -42.74 48.92
CA TRP A 8 17.64 -43.76 48.09
C TRP A 8 17.44 -43.42 46.62
N GLY A 9 18.38 -43.24 45.72
CA GLY A 9 19.77 -43.67 45.65
C GLY A 9 20.45 -42.91 44.50
N VAL A 10 21.69 -42.57 44.70
CA VAL A 10 22.59 -41.99 43.74
C VAL A 10 22.94 -43.05 42.67
N ALA A 11 22.54 -42.80 41.42
CA ALA A 11 23.08 -43.49 40.26
C ALA A 11 23.85 -42.49 39.39
N VAL A 12 25.16 -42.48 39.57
CA VAL A 12 26.09 -41.78 38.70
C VAL A 12 26.11 -42.51 37.36
N LEU A 13 25.37 -41.97 36.39
CA LEU A 13 25.53 -42.38 34.98
C LEU A 13 26.51 -41.44 34.32
N CYS A 14 27.76 -41.91 34.18
CA CYS A 14 28.79 -41.35 33.31
C CYS A 14 28.26 -41.44 31.85
N SER A 15 27.56 -40.39 31.40
CA SER A 15 27.25 -40.24 29.97
C SER A 15 28.50 -39.75 29.28
N SER A 16 29.17 -40.68 28.60
CA SER A 16 30.22 -40.42 27.63
C SER A 16 29.68 -39.48 26.55
N LEU A 17 30.08 -38.22 26.59
CA LEU A 17 29.96 -37.26 25.49
C LEU A 17 30.77 -37.81 24.29
N LEU A 18 30.14 -38.59 23.43
CA LEU A 18 30.60 -38.79 22.06
C LEU A 18 30.45 -37.44 21.36
N GLY A 19 31.54 -36.65 21.36
CA GLY A 19 31.63 -35.46 20.52
C GLY A 19 31.46 -35.91 19.07
N ALA A 20 30.33 -35.55 18.45
CA ALA A 20 30.19 -35.64 17.03
C ALA A 20 31.30 -34.78 16.39
N ALA A 21 32.35 -35.42 15.89
CA ALA A 21 33.34 -34.77 15.04
C ALA A 21 32.61 -34.27 13.81
N SER A 22 32.27 -32.97 13.80
CA SER A 22 31.79 -32.30 12.61
C SER A 22 32.84 -32.47 11.55
N ALA A 23 32.56 -33.23 10.51
CA ALA A 23 33.42 -33.38 9.35
C ALA A 23 33.60 -32.00 8.73
N GLN A 24 34.71 -31.33 9.07
CA GLN A 24 35.04 -30.00 8.52
C GLN A 24 35.29 -30.22 7.02
N GLY A 25 34.61 -29.42 6.17
CA GLY A 25 34.78 -29.51 4.73
C GLY A 25 36.23 -29.17 4.35
N ILE A 26 36.80 -29.92 3.44
CA ILE A 26 38.13 -29.64 2.90
C ILE A 26 37.96 -28.71 1.70
N PHE A 27 38.58 -27.53 1.74
CA PHE A 27 38.57 -26.58 0.63
C PHE A 27 39.82 -26.75 -0.23
N THR A 28 39.68 -26.67 -1.53
CA THR A 28 40.80 -26.71 -2.47
C THR A 28 40.63 -25.67 -3.57
N CYS A 29 41.71 -25.03 -3.94
CA CYS A 29 41.77 -24.10 -5.07
C CYS A 29 43.16 -24.17 -5.74
N THR A 30 43.30 -23.54 -6.90
CA THR A 30 44.57 -23.33 -7.59
C THR A 30 44.95 -21.86 -7.49
N ASP A 31 46.11 -21.54 -6.93
CA ASP A 31 46.57 -20.14 -6.78
C ASP A 31 46.93 -19.50 -8.14
N SER A 32 47.35 -18.24 -8.13
CA SER A 32 47.75 -17.51 -9.34
C SER A 32 49.00 -18.07 -10.03
N ARG A 33 49.76 -18.94 -9.33
CA ARG A 33 50.99 -19.56 -9.83
C ARG A 33 50.75 -20.99 -10.31
N GLY A 34 49.48 -21.44 -10.33
CA GLY A 34 49.12 -22.80 -10.73
C GLY A 34 49.30 -23.88 -9.64
N LYS A 35 49.61 -23.47 -8.39
CA LYS A 35 49.79 -24.40 -7.27
C LYS A 35 48.45 -24.69 -6.61
N LYS A 36 48.16 -25.98 -6.40
CA LYS A 36 46.96 -26.41 -5.67
C LYS A 36 47.15 -26.23 -4.16
N ILE A 37 46.26 -25.48 -3.53
CA ILE A 37 46.21 -25.25 -2.09
C ILE A 37 45.01 -26.02 -1.54
N THR A 38 45.15 -26.58 -0.33
CA THR A 38 44.10 -27.30 0.38
C THR A 38 44.08 -26.81 1.84
N SER A 39 42.90 -26.59 2.38
CA SER A 39 42.69 -26.10 3.75
C SER A 39 41.41 -26.70 4.33
N ASP A 40 41.27 -26.66 5.66
CA ASP A 40 40.05 -27.01 6.40
C ASP A 40 38.98 -25.90 6.44
N ARG A 41 39.31 -24.77 5.84
CA ARG A 41 38.43 -23.57 5.74
C ARG A 41 38.62 -22.89 4.40
N PRO A 42 37.71 -22.00 4.01
CA PRO A 42 37.84 -21.20 2.79
C PRO A 42 39.22 -20.52 2.72
N ILE A 43 39.86 -20.63 1.56
CA ILE A 43 41.28 -20.22 1.35
C ILE A 43 41.29 -18.73 0.97
N PRO A 44 41.86 -17.83 1.82
CA PRO A 44 41.87 -16.40 1.56
C PRO A 44 42.56 -15.98 0.27
N GLU A 45 43.61 -16.71 -0.11
CA GLU A 45 44.42 -16.46 -1.32
C GLU A 45 43.69 -16.82 -2.64
N CYS A 46 42.52 -17.45 -2.52
CA CYS A 46 41.68 -17.85 -3.64
C CYS A 46 40.28 -17.20 -3.61
N LEU A 47 40.08 -16.07 -2.91
CA LEU A 47 38.80 -15.37 -2.86
C LEU A 47 38.38 -14.78 -4.22
N ASP A 48 39.37 -14.54 -5.10
CA ASP A 48 39.19 -13.99 -6.45
C ASP A 48 38.88 -15.09 -7.52
N ARG A 49 38.80 -16.35 -7.10
CA ARG A 49 38.61 -17.49 -8.00
C ARG A 49 37.77 -18.59 -7.39
N GLU A 50 37.49 -19.61 -8.22
CA GLU A 50 36.70 -20.76 -7.80
C GLU A 50 37.44 -21.61 -6.77
N GLN A 51 36.80 -21.87 -5.64
CA GLN A 51 37.25 -22.86 -4.63
C GLN A 51 36.26 -24.02 -4.62
N LYS A 52 36.75 -25.23 -4.35
CA LYS A 52 35.94 -26.43 -4.25
C LYS A 52 35.94 -26.98 -2.84
N GLU A 53 34.78 -27.15 -2.25
CA GLU A 53 34.61 -27.89 -1.00
C GLU A 53 34.54 -29.40 -1.34
N LEU A 54 35.37 -30.17 -0.69
CA LEU A 54 35.46 -31.62 -0.88
C LEU A 54 34.78 -32.31 0.32
N ASN A 55 34.18 -33.46 0.05
CA ASN A 55 33.81 -34.44 1.08
C ASN A 55 35.02 -35.17 1.63
N ALA A 56 34.84 -35.87 2.76
CA ALA A 56 35.87 -36.74 3.32
C ALA A 56 36.44 -37.79 2.34
N SER A 57 35.65 -38.15 1.32
CA SER A 57 36.06 -39.03 0.22
C SER A 57 36.90 -38.34 -0.87
N GLY A 58 37.16 -37.04 -0.78
CA GLY A 58 37.84 -36.25 -1.79
C GLY A 58 37.01 -35.85 -3.00
N THR A 59 35.72 -36.18 -3.02
CA THR A 59 34.81 -35.77 -4.09
C THR A 59 34.32 -34.35 -3.87
N VAL A 60 34.06 -33.60 -4.97
CA VAL A 60 33.57 -32.24 -4.90
C VAL A 60 32.13 -32.23 -4.35
N LYS A 61 31.93 -31.60 -3.20
CA LYS A 61 30.64 -31.42 -2.57
C LYS A 61 29.93 -30.20 -3.16
N ARG A 62 30.64 -29.07 -3.29
CA ARG A 62 30.16 -27.85 -3.93
C ARG A 62 31.31 -27.01 -4.46
N SER A 63 31.01 -26.14 -5.40
CA SER A 63 31.92 -25.12 -5.90
C SER A 63 31.53 -23.75 -5.31
N LEU A 64 32.53 -23.03 -4.82
CA LEU A 64 32.41 -21.67 -4.30
C LEU A 64 33.02 -20.75 -5.36
N GLY A 65 32.18 -19.93 -6.00
CA GLY A 65 32.65 -18.93 -6.96
C GLY A 65 33.51 -17.84 -6.29
N PRO A 66 34.13 -16.98 -7.10
CA PRO A 66 34.89 -15.85 -6.59
C PRO A 66 34.01 -14.96 -5.71
N THR A 67 34.58 -14.41 -4.65
CA THR A 67 33.92 -13.45 -3.81
C THR A 67 33.77 -12.12 -4.58
N LEU A 68 32.55 -11.66 -4.67
CA LEU A 68 32.25 -10.41 -5.36
C LEU A 68 32.96 -9.23 -4.68
N THR A 69 33.46 -8.32 -5.47
CA THR A 69 33.97 -7.04 -4.97
C THR A 69 32.83 -6.19 -4.34
N ALA A 70 33.15 -5.27 -3.49
CA ALA A 70 32.13 -4.36 -2.90
C ALA A 70 31.30 -3.65 -3.98
N GLN A 71 31.91 -3.31 -5.10
CA GLN A 71 31.22 -2.68 -6.24
C GLN A 71 30.26 -3.66 -6.94
N GLU A 72 30.66 -4.91 -7.13
CA GLU A 72 29.80 -5.94 -7.72
C GLU A 72 28.65 -6.32 -6.80
N VAL A 73 28.90 -6.40 -5.48
CA VAL A 73 27.85 -6.61 -4.48
C VAL A 73 26.82 -5.48 -4.54
N SER A 74 27.27 -4.21 -4.52
CA SER A 74 26.34 -3.07 -4.58
C SER A 74 25.56 -3.03 -5.90
N ALA A 75 26.19 -3.40 -7.02
CA ALA A 75 25.53 -3.47 -8.32
C ALA A 75 24.51 -4.62 -8.39
N GLN A 76 24.80 -5.75 -7.72
CA GLN A 76 23.87 -6.88 -7.62
C GLN A 76 22.68 -6.50 -6.74
N GLU A 77 22.93 -5.94 -5.56
CA GLU A 77 21.87 -5.48 -4.67
C GLU A 77 20.94 -4.45 -5.34
N ALA A 78 21.51 -3.51 -6.12
CA ALA A 78 20.72 -2.55 -6.87
C ALA A 78 19.82 -3.22 -7.94
N ARG A 79 20.34 -4.25 -8.62
CA ARG A 79 19.56 -5.06 -9.58
C ARG A 79 18.45 -5.84 -8.89
N ASP A 80 18.79 -6.55 -7.82
CA ASP A 80 17.83 -7.35 -7.05
C ASP A 80 16.72 -6.49 -6.47
N LYS A 81 17.06 -5.29 -5.98
CA LYS A 81 16.08 -4.30 -5.49
C LYS A 81 15.12 -3.87 -6.60
N LYS A 82 15.68 -3.50 -7.77
CA LYS A 82 14.87 -3.11 -8.93
C LYS A 82 13.94 -4.24 -9.39
N GLU A 83 14.44 -5.45 -9.48
CA GLU A 83 13.62 -6.61 -9.83
C GLU A 83 12.53 -6.89 -8.80
N ALA A 84 12.84 -6.74 -7.51
CA ALA A 84 11.85 -6.88 -6.43
C ALA A 84 10.75 -5.82 -6.55
N GLU A 85 11.11 -4.56 -6.81
CA GLU A 85 10.17 -3.46 -7.04
C GLU A 85 9.28 -3.72 -8.27
N ASP A 86 9.88 -4.16 -9.38
CA ASP A 86 9.14 -4.49 -10.60
C ASP A 86 8.16 -5.67 -10.38
N ARG A 87 8.61 -6.73 -9.69
CA ARG A 87 7.74 -7.86 -9.32
C ARG A 87 6.60 -7.40 -8.38
N ALA A 88 6.90 -6.54 -7.40
CA ALA A 88 5.89 -6.01 -6.49
C ALA A 88 4.85 -5.17 -7.25
N ARG A 89 5.27 -4.32 -8.18
CA ARG A 89 4.38 -3.52 -9.04
C ARG A 89 3.46 -4.39 -9.89
N VAL A 90 4.01 -5.39 -10.57
CA VAL A 90 3.21 -6.33 -11.39
C VAL A 90 2.20 -7.10 -10.54
N ASN A 91 2.61 -7.57 -9.37
CA ASN A 91 1.72 -8.29 -8.46
C ASN A 91 0.59 -7.41 -7.93
N GLU A 92 0.90 -6.15 -7.61
CA GLU A 92 -0.09 -5.17 -7.17
C GLU A 92 -1.10 -4.86 -8.29
N GLU A 93 -0.62 -4.68 -9.52
CA GLU A 93 -1.47 -4.47 -10.68
C GLU A 93 -2.40 -5.66 -10.94
N ARG A 94 -1.88 -6.89 -10.89
CA ARG A 94 -2.69 -8.11 -11.00
C ARG A 94 -3.74 -8.20 -9.89
N ARG A 95 -3.38 -7.83 -8.66
CA ARG A 95 -4.32 -7.81 -7.53
C ARG A 95 -5.44 -6.80 -7.76
N ARG A 96 -5.12 -5.59 -8.22
CA ARG A 96 -6.11 -4.56 -8.55
C ARG A 96 -7.02 -5.00 -9.69
N ASN A 97 -6.46 -5.54 -10.76
CA ASN A 97 -7.23 -6.04 -11.90
C ASN A 97 -8.20 -7.16 -11.48
N ARG A 98 -7.74 -8.10 -10.66
CA ARG A 98 -8.59 -9.17 -10.13
C ARG A 98 -9.72 -8.62 -9.25
N ALA A 99 -9.44 -7.64 -8.40
CA ALA A 99 -10.46 -6.99 -7.56
C ALA A 99 -11.53 -6.29 -8.44
N LEU A 100 -11.11 -5.59 -9.49
CA LEU A 100 -12.02 -4.96 -10.44
C LEU A 100 -12.92 -5.98 -11.18
N LEU A 101 -12.32 -7.08 -11.67
CA LEU A 101 -13.08 -8.15 -12.33
C LEU A 101 -14.04 -8.87 -11.40
N THR A 102 -13.68 -9.01 -10.12
CA THR A 102 -14.58 -9.58 -9.11
C THR A 102 -15.76 -8.65 -8.82
N ARG A 103 -15.50 -7.34 -8.79
CA ARG A 103 -16.53 -6.32 -8.54
C ARG A 103 -17.44 -6.13 -9.75
N TYR A 104 -16.87 -6.11 -10.95
CA TYR A 104 -17.57 -5.84 -12.20
C TYR A 104 -17.37 -6.97 -13.20
N GLN A 105 -18.33 -7.88 -13.24
CA GLN A 105 -18.29 -9.02 -14.17
C GLN A 105 -18.43 -8.61 -15.64
N ASN A 106 -19.06 -7.46 -15.90
CA ASN A 106 -19.29 -6.90 -17.23
C ASN A 106 -19.54 -5.39 -17.16
N GLN A 107 -19.60 -4.75 -18.30
CA GLN A 107 -19.86 -3.32 -18.41
C GLN A 107 -21.20 -2.91 -17.80
N ALA A 108 -22.25 -3.70 -17.96
CA ALA A 108 -23.56 -3.37 -17.42
C ALA A 108 -23.56 -3.28 -15.88
N ALA A 109 -22.83 -4.18 -15.19
CA ALA A 109 -22.67 -4.13 -13.75
C ALA A 109 -21.91 -2.87 -13.30
N HIS A 110 -20.85 -2.51 -14.02
CA HIS A 110 -20.09 -1.28 -13.78
C HIS A 110 -20.96 -0.03 -13.97
N ASP A 111 -21.69 0.06 -15.08
CA ASP A 111 -22.53 1.22 -15.40
C ASP A 111 -23.71 1.36 -14.42
N ALA A 112 -24.28 0.26 -13.95
CA ALA A 112 -25.31 0.26 -12.93
C ALA A 112 -24.79 0.81 -11.58
N GLU A 113 -23.58 0.42 -11.16
CA GLU A 113 -22.98 0.95 -9.94
C GLU A 113 -22.61 2.43 -10.07
N ARG A 114 -22.09 2.84 -11.25
CA ARG A 114 -21.88 4.26 -11.56
C ARG A 114 -23.17 5.07 -11.44
N ALA A 115 -24.25 4.60 -12.06
CA ALA A 115 -25.55 5.26 -12.01
C ALA A 115 -26.07 5.38 -10.58
N SER A 116 -25.92 4.33 -9.77
CA SER A 116 -26.30 4.34 -8.36
C SER A 116 -25.50 5.38 -7.55
N ALA A 117 -24.18 5.39 -7.72
CA ALA A 117 -23.29 6.35 -7.05
C ALA A 117 -23.63 7.80 -7.42
N LEU A 118 -23.87 8.07 -8.69
CA LEU A 118 -24.25 9.41 -9.17
C LEU A 118 -25.62 9.83 -8.66
N THR A 119 -26.58 8.91 -8.59
CA THR A 119 -27.92 9.18 -8.06
C THR A 119 -27.87 9.65 -6.61
N GLN A 120 -26.97 9.07 -5.79
CA GLN A 120 -26.77 9.50 -4.41
C GLN A 120 -26.25 10.94 -4.32
N VAL A 121 -25.26 11.29 -5.12
CA VAL A 121 -24.70 12.66 -5.15
C VAL A 121 -25.74 13.64 -5.68
N ASP A 122 -26.49 13.26 -6.73
CA ASP A 122 -27.53 14.09 -7.30
C ASP A 122 -28.69 14.36 -6.31
N ALA A 123 -29.06 13.38 -5.49
CA ALA A 123 -30.05 13.56 -4.43
C ALA A 123 -29.60 14.60 -3.39
N VAL A 124 -28.31 14.58 -3.02
CA VAL A 124 -27.73 15.59 -2.11
C VAL A 124 -27.75 16.98 -2.75
N ILE A 125 -27.34 17.10 -4.03
CA ILE A 125 -27.36 18.37 -4.77
C ILE A 125 -28.81 18.89 -4.87
N GLN A 126 -29.76 18.02 -5.18
CA GLN A 126 -31.18 18.40 -5.26
C GLN A 126 -31.71 18.95 -3.92
N THR A 127 -31.38 18.28 -2.82
CA THR A 127 -31.76 18.74 -1.48
C THR A 127 -31.13 20.09 -1.15
N ALA A 128 -29.87 20.27 -1.51
CA ALA A 128 -29.16 21.53 -1.34
C ALA A 128 -29.76 22.68 -2.18
N ASN A 129 -30.18 22.38 -3.40
CA ASN A 129 -30.88 23.35 -4.26
C ASN A 129 -32.27 23.74 -3.71
N LYS A 130 -33.02 22.80 -3.11
CA LYS A 130 -34.26 23.12 -2.41
C LYS A 130 -33.99 24.09 -1.25
N ARG A 131 -32.94 23.86 -0.49
CA ARG A 131 -32.55 24.79 0.58
C ARG A 131 -32.17 26.17 0.04
N LEU A 132 -31.49 26.24 -1.09
CA LEU A 132 -31.17 27.51 -1.75
C LEU A 132 -32.43 28.24 -2.19
N ALA A 133 -33.46 27.54 -2.68
CA ALA A 133 -34.76 28.11 -3.04
C ALA A 133 -35.49 28.66 -1.79
N GLU A 134 -35.44 27.96 -0.65
CA GLU A 134 -35.99 28.47 0.64
C GLU A 134 -35.28 29.75 1.08
N LEU A 135 -33.94 29.79 0.96
CA LEU A 135 -33.17 30.99 1.24
C LEU A 135 -33.60 32.17 0.34
N ALA A 136 -33.89 31.89 -0.94
CA ALA A 136 -34.39 32.93 -1.86
C ALA A 136 -35.74 33.51 -1.40
N VAL A 137 -36.63 32.68 -0.84
CA VAL A 137 -37.90 33.18 -0.23
C VAL A 137 -37.62 34.01 1.02
N GLN A 138 -36.72 33.53 1.89
CA GLN A 138 -36.33 34.29 3.10
C GLN A 138 -35.69 35.64 2.74
N ARG A 139 -34.91 35.68 1.65
CA ARG A 139 -34.33 36.92 1.13
C ARG A 139 -35.40 37.97 0.81
N LYS A 140 -36.47 37.57 0.09
CA LYS A 140 -37.55 38.49 -0.26
C LYS A 140 -38.23 39.09 0.98
N ALA A 141 -38.47 38.25 2.01
CA ALA A 141 -39.04 38.76 3.27
C ALA A 141 -38.10 39.77 3.97
N LEU A 142 -36.80 39.46 4.01
CA LEU A 142 -35.79 40.33 4.60
C LEU A 142 -35.64 41.63 3.82
N ASP A 143 -35.70 41.59 2.49
CA ASP A 143 -35.66 42.78 1.63
C ASP A 143 -36.87 43.71 1.88
N SER A 144 -38.06 43.12 2.12
CA SER A 144 -39.24 43.89 2.46
C SER A 144 -39.11 44.61 3.81
N GLU A 145 -38.46 43.99 4.81
CA GLU A 145 -38.18 44.65 6.08
C GLU A 145 -37.11 45.77 5.93
N LEU A 146 -36.12 45.55 5.07
CA LEU A 146 -35.03 46.48 4.78
C LEU A 146 -35.51 47.71 3.95
N GLU A 147 -36.61 47.59 3.24
CA GLU A 147 -37.17 48.67 2.41
C GLU A 147 -37.34 49.98 3.20
N PHE A 148 -37.76 49.87 4.47
CA PHE A 148 -37.93 51.02 5.36
C PHE A 148 -36.61 51.74 5.71
N TYR A 149 -35.47 51.08 5.52
CA TYR A 149 -34.14 51.58 5.86
C TYR A 149 -33.27 51.82 4.61
N LYS A 150 -33.86 51.82 3.41
CA LYS A 150 -33.12 52.00 2.15
C LYS A 150 -32.31 53.29 2.10
N THR A 151 -32.86 54.38 2.65
CA THR A 151 -32.21 55.69 2.64
C THR A 151 -31.02 55.78 3.58
N ASP A 152 -31.04 55.02 4.65
CA ASP A 152 -29.98 54.97 5.66
C ASP A 152 -29.96 53.59 6.34
N PRO A 153 -29.19 52.63 5.76
CA PRO A 153 -29.11 51.28 6.30
C PRO A 153 -28.51 51.19 7.72
N SER A 154 -27.78 52.23 8.16
CA SER A 154 -27.21 52.28 9.51
C SER A 154 -28.27 52.43 10.60
N LYS A 155 -29.44 52.93 10.27
CA LYS A 155 -30.59 53.06 11.15
C LYS A 155 -31.41 51.80 11.32
N ALA A 156 -31.10 50.74 10.57
CA ALA A 156 -31.73 49.43 10.75
C ALA A 156 -31.44 48.90 12.15
N PRO A 157 -32.45 48.34 12.85
CA PRO A 157 -32.26 47.76 14.18
C PRO A 157 -31.19 46.67 14.19
N ALA A 158 -30.43 46.55 15.28
CA ALA A 158 -29.34 45.62 15.41
C ALA A 158 -29.75 44.14 15.15
N TYR A 159 -31.00 43.78 15.47
CA TYR A 159 -31.51 42.43 15.16
C TYR A 159 -31.64 42.21 13.65
N LEU A 160 -32.07 43.23 12.90
CA LEU A 160 -32.23 43.13 11.45
C LEU A 160 -30.85 43.05 10.75
N GLN A 161 -29.87 43.83 11.20
CA GLN A 161 -28.49 43.77 10.71
C GLN A 161 -27.89 42.38 10.93
N ARG A 162 -28.07 41.78 12.11
CA ARG A 162 -27.63 40.40 12.39
C ARG A 162 -28.30 39.38 11.46
N ARG A 163 -29.63 39.48 11.25
CA ARG A 163 -30.36 38.61 10.32
C ARG A 163 -29.81 38.69 8.88
N VAL A 164 -29.43 39.90 8.45
CA VAL A 164 -28.79 40.07 7.11
C VAL A 164 -27.46 39.33 7.05
N THR A 165 -26.62 39.50 8.05
CA THR A 165 -25.31 38.80 8.10
C THR A 165 -25.49 37.30 8.14
N GLU A 166 -26.33 36.78 9.04
CA GLU A 166 -26.63 35.33 9.13
C GLU A 166 -27.18 34.77 7.82
N PHE A 167 -28.05 35.53 7.15
CA PHE A 167 -28.57 35.13 5.84
C PHE A 167 -27.44 35.05 4.80
N GLN A 168 -26.57 36.06 4.74
CA GLN A 168 -25.44 36.07 3.78
C GLN A 168 -24.49 34.90 4.03
N ASP A 169 -24.15 34.63 5.29
CA ASP A 169 -23.30 33.52 5.68
C ASP A 169 -23.91 32.17 5.27
N ASN A 170 -25.21 32.00 5.55
CA ASN A 170 -25.94 30.80 5.15
C ASN A 170 -25.99 30.61 3.63
N LEU A 171 -26.19 31.68 2.87
CA LEU A 171 -26.23 31.67 1.41
C LEU A 171 -24.86 31.24 0.84
N VAL A 172 -23.79 31.86 1.32
CA VAL A 172 -22.41 31.53 0.89
C VAL A 172 -22.07 30.12 1.26
N ALA A 173 -22.40 29.65 2.46
CA ALA A 173 -22.16 28.29 2.90
C ALA A 173 -22.90 27.27 2.00
N GLN A 174 -24.19 27.55 1.68
CA GLN A 174 -24.99 26.68 0.82
C GLN A 174 -24.46 26.62 -0.61
N GLN A 175 -24.05 27.75 -1.17
CA GLN A 175 -23.44 27.79 -2.51
C GLN A 175 -22.12 27.02 -2.57
N ARG A 176 -21.26 27.19 -1.56
CA ARG A 176 -20.00 26.41 -1.45
C ARG A 176 -20.28 24.91 -1.33
N PHE A 177 -21.28 24.54 -0.53
CA PHE A 177 -21.68 23.14 -0.39
C PHE A 177 -22.09 22.54 -1.73
N ILE A 178 -22.95 23.21 -2.51
CA ILE A 178 -23.38 22.76 -3.85
C ILE A 178 -22.17 22.63 -4.79
N ALA A 179 -21.28 23.62 -4.81
CA ALA A 179 -20.07 23.57 -5.62
C ALA A 179 -19.19 22.37 -5.27
N ASN A 180 -19.02 22.09 -3.97
CA ASN A 180 -18.25 20.92 -3.51
C ASN A 180 -18.92 19.59 -3.93
N GLN A 181 -20.24 19.49 -3.87
CA GLN A 181 -20.97 18.31 -4.33
C GLN A 181 -20.86 18.12 -5.84
N GLN A 182 -20.84 19.19 -6.63
CA GLN A 182 -20.59 19.11 -8.08
C GLN A 182 -19.18 18.62 -8.40
N LEU A 183 -18.17 19.07 -7.62
CA LEU A 183 -16.81 18.54 -7.73
C LEU A 183 -16.74 17.06 -7.35
N GLU A 184 -17.48 16.65 -6.32
CA GLU A 184 -17.55 15.23 -5.94
C GLU A 184 -18.21 14.39 -7.04
N LYS A 185 -19.30 14.87 -7.65
CA LYS A 185 -19.92 14.24 -8.82
C LYS A 185 -18.91 14.02 -9.95
N LYS A 186 -18.08 15.05 -10.22
CA LYS A 186 -17.02 14.94 -11.22
C LYS A 186 -15.99 13.88 -10.84
N ARG A 187 -15.50 13.85 -9.58
CA ARG A 187 -14.55 12.84 -9.10
C ARG A 187 -15.10 11.42 -9.22
N VAL A 188 -16.39 11.24 -8.90
CA VAL A 188 -17.07 9.94 -9.08
C VAL A 188 -17.02 9.53 -10.54
N ASN A 189 -17.38 10.42 -11.47
CA ASN A 189 -17.32 10.12 -12.90
C ASN A 189 -15.90 9.80 -13.37
N ASP A 190 -14.92 10.63 -13.02
CA ASP A 190 -13.52 10.45 -13.42
C ASP A 190 -13.00 9.06 -12.95
N ARG A 191 -13.32 8.67 -11.70
CA ARG A 191 -12.95 7.35 -11.16
C ARG A 191 -13.58 6.20 -11.97
N PHE A 192 -14.88 6.27 -12.26
CA PHE A 192 -15.54 5.23 -13.05
C PHE A 192 -15.03 5.18 -14.51
N ASP A 193 -14.65 6.34 -15.08
CA ASP A 193 -14.04 6.38 -16.41
C ASP A 193 -12.64 5.70 -16.40
N GLU A 194 -11.83 5.93 -15.38
CA GLU A 194 -10.54 5.24 -15.19
C GLU A 194 -10.71 3.73 -14.98
N GLU A 195 -11.68 3.32 -14.14
CA GLU A 195 -11.99 1.91 -13.91
C GLU A 195 -12.45 1.24 -15.21
N LEU A 196 -13.33 1.90 -15.99
CA LEU A 196 -13.83 1.38 -17.27
C LEU A 196 -12.71 1.22 -18.31
N ALA A 197 -11.83 2.23 -18.40
CA ALA A 197 -10.69 2.16 -19.31
C ALA A 197 -9.78 0.95 -19.00
N ARG A 198 -9.63 0.60 -17.73
CA ARG A 198 -8.88 -0.57 -17.27
C ARG A 198 -9.65 -1.88 -17.47
N LEU A 199 -10.96 -1.89 -17.26
CA LEU A 199 -11.81 -3.08 -17.35
C LEU A 199 -12.02 -3.56 -18.79
N LYS A 200 -12.15 -2.65 -19.77
CA LYS A 200 -12.36 -3.02 -21.17
C LYS A 200 -11.36 -4.06 -21.70
N PRO A 201 -10.04 -3.86 -21.60
CA PRO A 201 -9.08 -4.87 -22.05
C PRO A 201 -9.12 -6.16 -21.20
N LEU A 202 -9.43 -6.06 -19.89
CA LEU A 202 -9.55 -7.22 -19.02
C LEU A 202 -10.72 -8.12 -19.40
N TRP A 203 -11.87 -7.55 -19.70
CA TRP A 203 -13.04 -8.31 -20.20
C TRP A 203 -12.81 -8.92 -21.58
N ALA A 204 -12.02 -8.27 -22.42
CA ALA A 204 -11.61 -8.81 -23.72
C ALA A 204 -10.55 -9.92 -23.62
N GLY A 205 -10.07 -10.27 -22.42
CA GLY A 205 -9.03 -11.28 -22.23
C GLY A 205 -7.64 -10.85 -22.69
N ALA A 206 -7.41 -9.56 -22.90
CA ALA A 206 -6.16 -9.02 -23.45
C ALA A 206 -5.01 -8.96 -22.44
N VAL A 207 -5.27 -9.17 -21.14
CA VAL A 207 -4.27 -9.08 -20.05
C VAL A 207 -4.48 -10.25 -19.08
N HIS A 208 -3.56 -11.18 -19.08
CA HIS A 208 -3.43 -12.26 -18.10
C HIS A 208 -2.24 -12.02 -17.17
#